data_2e45b3942d92eb450f5714c55bfbc74a
#
_entry.id   2e45b3942d92eb450f5714c55bfbc74a
#
_cell.length_a   1.000
_cell.length_b   1.000
_cell.length_c   1.000
_cell.angle_alpha   90.00
_cell.angle_beta   90.00
_cell.angle_gamma   90.00
#
_symmetry.space_group_name_H-M   'P 1'
#
loop_
_entity.id
_entity.type
_entity.pdbx_description
1 polymer ?
#
loop_
_entity_poly.entity_id
_entity_poly.type
_entity_poly.pdbx_seq_one_letter_code
_entity_poly.pdbx_strand_id
1 'polypeptide(L)'
;MYNNTFGNIFRLTSFGESHGKAIGGVIDGFPAGITIDMEFIQKELNRRRPGQSAITTARKEADEVEFLSGIYEGVSTGCPIGFAVWNTNQHSNDYDNMKDVYRPSHADYTYTQKYGIRDHRGGGRSSARETIARVVAGALAKLALRQLGISITAFTSQVGPFKLDKDYTAYDLTSIENNPVRCPDQDLARQMADYIFRIKREGDTIGGVISCVIKGCPVGLGQPVFGKLHAALGNAMLSINAVKGFEYGQGFSNMELKGSQQNDIFYNNNGEIGFRSNRSGGIQGGISNGQDIYFRVAFKPVATVLMEQPTVDIHGNETILKARGRHDPCVLPRAVPIVEAMAAMTLLDYYLLDKASTL
;
A
#
# COMPACT_ATOMS: atom_id res chain seq x y z
N MET A 1 -3.37 12.76 -19.60
CA MET A 1 -2.49 11.60 -19.72
C MET A 1 -3.11 10.46 -18.92
N TYR A 2 -3.34 9.31 -19.53
CA TYR A 2 -3.86 8.11 -18.84
C TYR A 2 -2.69 7.41 -18.19
N ASN A 3 -2.74 7.20 -16.87
CA ASN A 3 -1.59 6.69 -16.14
C ASN A 3 -1.91 5.32 -15.51
N ASN A 4 -1.60 4.24 -16.21
CA ASN A 4 -1.58 2.87 -15.69
C ASN A 4 -0.15 2.37 -15.41
N THR A 5 0.82 3.30 -15.49
CA THR A 5 2.25 3.05 -15.25
C THR A 5 2.72 3.88 -14.08
N PHE A 6 3.46 3.26 -13.16
CA PHE A 6 4.12 3.87 -12.00
C PHE A 6 5.63 3.68 -12.12
N GLY A 7 6.42 4.68 -11.71
CA GLY A 7 7.89 4.68 -11.71
C GLY A 7 8.50 5.37 -12.93
N ASN A 8 9.80 5.61 -12.89
CA ASN A 8 10.60 6.26 -13.96
C ASN A 8 11.50 5.26 -14.67
N ILE A 9 12.48 4.64 -13.97
CA ILE A 9 13.34 3.56 -14.46
C ILE A 9 12.70 2.22 -14.13
N PHE A 10 12.49 1.93 -12.83
CA PHE A 10 11.73 0.77 -12.40
C PHE A 10 10.24 1.06 -12.55
N ARG A 11 9.63 0.52 -13.57
CA ARG A 11 8.24 0.83 -13.95
C ARG A 11 7.35 -0.39 -13.87
N LEU A 12 6.14 -0.18 -13.33
CA LEU A 12 5.05 -1.14 -13.40
C LEU A 12 3.93 -0.57 -14.26
N THR A 13 3.59 -1.23 -15.37
CA THR A 13 2.32 -1.01 -16.08
C THR A 13 1.36 -2.12 -15.71
N SER A 14 0.28 -1.79 -14.99
CA SER A 14 -0.71 -2.78 -14.53
C SER A 14 -1.95 -2.82 -15.42
N PHE A 15 -2.57 -4.00 -15.53
CA PHE A 15 -3.81 -4.22 -16.28
C PHE A 15 -4.74 -5.22 -15.55
N GLY A 16 -5.95 -5.36 -16.07
CA GLY A 16 -6.97 -6.29 -15.56
C GLY A 16 -7.92 -5.66 -14.55
N GLU A 17 -9.07 -6.28 -14.36
CA GLU A 17 -10.17 -5.85 -13.50
C GLU A 17 -10.53 -6.93 -12.49
N SER A 18 -11.22 -6.52 -11.41
CA SER A 18 -11.60 -7.42 -10.31
C SER A 18 -12.46 -8.61 -10.72
N HIS A 19 -13.22 -8.47 -11.79
CA HIS A 19 -14.09 -9.52 -12.36
C HIS A 19 -13.72 -9.83 -13.83
N GLY A 20 -12.55 -9.37 -14.29
CA GLY A 20 -11.93 -9.80 -15.54
C GLY A 20 -11.28 -11.19 -15.41
N LYS A 21 -10.59 -11.64 -16.44
CA LYS A 21 -9.91 -12.95 -16.46
C LYS A 21 -8.72 -13.00 -15.50
N ALA A 22 -7.96 -11.91 -15.41
CA ALA A 22 -6.74 -11.82 -14.60
C ALA A 22 -6.46 -10.38 -14.15
N ILE A 23 -5.61 -10.25 -13.14
CA ILE A 23 -4.83 -9.04 -12.85
C ILE A 23 -3.40 -9.33 -13.26
N GLY A 24 -2.75 -8.42 -13.95
CA GLY A 24 -1.37 -8.61 -14.36
C GLY A 24 -0.63 -7.30 -14.52
N GLY A 25 0.61 -7.42 -14.97
CA GLY A 25 1.44 -6.27 -15.24
C GLY A 25 2.68 -6.61 -16.06
N VAL A 26 3.32 -5.57 -16.54
CA VAL A 26 4.67 -5.60 -17.10
C VAL A 26 5.54 -4.72 -16.22
N ILE A 27 6.63 -5.29 -15.71
CA ILE A 27 7.66 -4.59 -14.97
C ILE A 27 8.84 -4.39 -15.91
N ASP A 28 9.24 -3.14 -16.11
CA ASP A 28 10.36 -2.75 -16.92
C ASP A 28 11.43 -2.06 -16.08
N GLY A 29 12.70 -2.13 -16.48
CA GLY A 29 13.82 -1.52 -15.76
C GLY A 29 14.22 -2.24 -14.46
N PHE A 30 13.80 -3.49 -14.25
CA PHE A 30 14.28 -4.30 -13.13
C PHE A 30 15.70 -4.80 -13.42
N PRO A 31 16.67 -4.65 -12.49
CA PRO A 31 18.06 -5.02 -12.73
C PRO A 31 18.22 -6.50 -13.07
N ALA A 32 19.16 -6.83 -13.96
CA ALA A 32 19.56 -8.19 -14.26
C ALA A 32 20.36 -8.80 -13.07
N GLY A 33 20.36 -10.14 -12.98
CA GLY A 33 21.18 -10.85 -12.01
C GLY A 33 20.57 -10.97 -10.61
N ILE A 34 19.34 -10.54 -10.40
CA ILE A 34 18.64 -10.70 -9.12
C ILE A 34 18.00 -12.08 -9.05
N THR A 35 18.33 -12.85 -8.00
CA THR A 35 17.69 -14.14 -7.72
C THR A 35 16.21 -13.91 -7.36
N ILE A 36 15.32 -14.60 -8.05
CA ILE A 36 13.88 -14.52 -7.87
C ILE A 36 13.43 -15.58 -6.88
N ASP A 37 13.20 -15.15 -5.64
CA ASP A 37 12.65 -16.00 -4.57
C ASP A 37 11.13 -16.07 -4.71
N MET A 38 10.65 -17.15 -5.35
CA MET A 38 9.23 -17.38 -5.59
C MET A 38 8.44 -17.57 -4.29
N GLU A 39 9.01 -18.20 -3.28
CA GLU A 39 8.37 -18.41 -1.98
C GLU A 39 8.14 -17.06 -1.28
N PHE A 40 9.15 -16.20 -1.32
CA PHE A 40 9.02 -14.84 -0.78
C PHE A 40 7.95 -14.04 -1.51
N ILE A 41 7.90 -14.04 -2.84
CA ILE A 41 6.91 -13.33 -3.63
C ILE A 41 5.50 -13.85 -3.29
N GLN A 42 5.32 -15.16 -3.22
CA GLN A 42 4.04 -15.76 -2.86
C GLN A 42 3.64 -15.45 -1.41
N LYS A 43 4.60 -15.39 -0.49
CA LYS A 43 4.37 -14.96 0.89
C LYS A 43 3.84 -13.52 0.95
N GLU A 44 4.42 -12.59 0.18
CA GLU A 44 3.93 -11.20 0.09
C GLU A 44 2.49 -11.13 -0.48
N LEU A 45 2.19 -11.91 -1.51
CA LEU A 45 0.83 -12.05 -2.05
C LEU A 45 -0.14 -12.65 -1.02
N ASN A 46 0.29 -13.66 -0.26
CA ASN A 46 -0.49 -14.26 0.81
C ASN A 46 -0.82 -13.26 1.93
N ARG A 47 0.07 -12.34 2.25
CA ARG A 47 -0.16 -11.24 3.20
C ARG A 47 -1.24 -10.27 2.70
N ARG A 48 -1.40 -10.11 1.38
CA ARG A 48 -2.40 -9.23 0.76
C ARG A 48 -3.74 -9.92 0.50
N ARG A 49 -3.77 -11.22 0.20
CA ARG A 49 -4.97 -11.95 -0.26
C ARG A 49 -6.17 -11.79 0.69
N PRO A 50 -7.41 -11.94 0.19
CA PRO A 50 -8.60 -12.01 1.04
C PRO A 50 -8.66 -13.31 1.85
N GLY A 51 -9.52 -13.35 2.88
CA GLY A 51 -9.82 -14.58 3.61
C GLY A 51 -8.72 -15.08 4.57
N GLN A 52 -7.86 -14.19 5.05
CA GLN A 52 -6.73 -14.54 5.92
C GLN A 52 -7.14 -14.83 7.37
N SER A 53 -8.24 -14.22 7.85
CA SER A 53 -8.67 -14.29 9.24
C SER A 53 -10.15 -13.98 9.40
N ALA A 54 -10.69 -14.16 10.62
CA ALA A 54 -12.07 -13.84 10.96
C ALA A 54 -12.42 -12.35 10.79
N ILE A 55 -11.43 -11.45 10.87
CA ILE A 55 -11.58 -10.00 10.72
C ILE A 55 -11.43 -9.50 9.28
N THR A 56 -11.27 -10.38 8.30
CA THR A 56 -11.22 -10.05 6.88
C THR A 56 -12.45 -10.60 6.14
N THR A 57 -12.56 -10.31 4.85
CA THR A 57 -13.60 -10.86 3.98
C THR A 57 -13.56 -12.38 3.91
N ALA A 58 -14.72 -13.03 3.73
CA ALA A 58 -14.83 -14.48 3.55
C ALA A 58 -14.45 -14.96 2.12
N ARG A 59 -14.10 -14.06 1.19
CA ARG A 59 -13.62 -14.43 -0.15
C ARG A 59 -12.31 -15.21 -0.03
N LYS A 60 -12.15 -16.25 -0.83
CA LYS A 60 -10.92 -17.06 -0.87
C LYS A 60 -10.35 -17.02 -2.30
N GLU A 61 -9.12 -16.56 -2.42
CA GLU A 61 -8.34 -16.54 -3.67
C GLU A 61 -6.92 -16.99 -3.33
N ALA A 62 -6.32 -17.82 -4.17
CA ALA A 62 -4.93 -18.24 -3.96
C ALA A 62 -3.94 -17.13 -4.29
N ASP A 63 -4.30 -16.24 -5.25
CA ASP A 63 -3.48 -15.15 -5.77
C ASP A 63 -2.06 -15.65 -6.20
N GLU A 64 -2.04 -16.81 -6.87
CA GLU A 64 -0.79 -17.37 -7.40
C GLU A 64 -0.31 -16.56 -8.61
N VAL A 65 0.95 -16.15 -8.60
CA VAL A 65 1.56 -15.41 -9.70
C VAL A 65 2.20 -16.35 -10.71
N GLU A 66 1.91 -16.12 -11.98
CA GLU A 66 2.56 -16.75 -13.13
C GLU A 66 3.43 -15.69 -13.82
N PHE A 67 4.76 -15.93 -13.89
CA PHE A 67 5.68 -15.10 -14.65
C PHE A 67 5.78 -15.61 -16.08
N LEU A 68 5.64 -14.69 -17.04
CA LEU A 68 5.56 -15.00 -18.46
C LEU A 68 6.85 -14.66 -19.22
N SER A 69 7.71 -13.80 -18.65
CA SER A 69 8.97 -13.35 -19.27
C SER A 69 9.90 -12.71 -18.24
N GLY A 70 11.14 -12.42 -18.67
CA GLY A 70 12.11 -11.64 -17.90
C GLY A 70 12.84 -12.41 -16.79
N ILE A 71 12.62 -13.72 -16.68
CA ILE A 71 13.27 -14.62 -15.71
C ILE A 71 13.83 -15.83 -16.46
N TYR A 72 15.09 -16.17 -16.21
CA TYR A 72 15.76 -17.35 -16.74
C TYR A 72 16.50 -18.07 -15.63
N GLU A 73 16.27 -19.36 -15.45
CA GLU A 73 16.88 -20.20 -14.38
C GLU A 73 16.79 -19.57 -12.97
N GLY A 74 15.65 -18.94 -12.67
CA GLY A 74 15.40 -18.30 -11.38
C GLY A 74 16.09 -16.95 -11.16
N VAL A 75 16.64 -16.34 -12.22
CA VAL A 75 17.35 -15.05 -12.16
C VAL A 75 16.72 -14.06 -13.14
N SER A 76 16.66 -12.79 -12.77
CA SER A 76 16.18 -11.72 -13.65
C SER A 76 17.16 -11.47 -14.79
N THR A 77 16.62 -11.27 -16.01
CA THR A 77 17.42 -11.09 -17.24
C THR A 77 17.70 -9.63 -17.59
N GLY A 78 17.05 -8.66 -16.89
CA GLY A 78 17.05 -7.24 -17.28
C GLY A 78 16.04 -6.90 -18.40
N CYS A 79 15.38 -7.91 -18.97
CA CYS A 79 14.29 -7.73 -19.92
C CYS A 79 12.96 -7.51 -19.16
N PRO A 80 11.89 -6.99 -19.82
CA PRO A 80 10.60 -6.80 -19.19
C PRO A 80 10.03 -8.09 -18.57
N ILE A 81 9.62 -8.01 -17.31
CA ILE A 81 8.99 -9.11 -16.58
C ILE A 81 7.47 -8.98 -16.74
N GLY A 82 6.89 -9.84 -17.58
CA GLY A 82 5.45 -10.00 -17.70
C GLY A 82 4.93 -10.99 -16.67
N PHE A 83 3.78 -10.70 -16.05
CA PHE A 83 3.15 -11.61 -15.09
C PHE A 83 1.63 -11.50 -15.12
N ALA A 84 0.97 -12.58 -14.67
CA ALA A 84 -0.47 -12.63 -14.48
C ALA A 84 -0.84 -13.37 -13.18
N VAL A 85 -1.97 -12.98 -12.58
CA VAL A 85 -2.65 -13.67 -11.49
C VAL A 85 -4.09 -13.88 -11.92
N TRP A 86 -4.49 -15.14 -12.10
CA TRP A 86 -5.81 -15.49 -12.63
C TRP A 86 -6.92 -15.33 -11.59
N ASN A 87 -8.07 -14.82 -12.02
CA ASN A 87 -9.25 -14.71 -11.17
C ASN A 87 -10.01 -16.04 -11.21
N THR A 88 -10.13 -16.72 -10.07
CA THR A 88 -10.76 -18.06 -9.99
C THR A 88 -12.05 -18.11 -9.18
N ASN A 89 -12.33 -17.11 -8.33
CA ASN A 89 -13.49 -17.14 -7.40
C ASN A 89 -14.26 -15.81 -7.42
N GLN A 90 -14.62 -15.35 -8.61
CA GLN A 90 -15.46 -14.15 -8.80
C GLN A 90 -16.94 -14.52 -8.82
N HIS A 91 -17.78 -13.86 -7.99
CA HIS A 91 -19.22 -14.02 -7.96
C HIS A 91 -19.87 -12.73 -8.48
N SER A 92 -20.08 -12.67 -9.79
CA SER A 92 -20.60 -11.46 -10.45
C SER A 92 -22.04 -11.14 -10.04
N ASN A 93 -22.85 -12.14 -9.74
CA ASN A 93 -24.25 -11.98 -9.32
C ASN A 93 -24.43 -11.25 -7.98
N ASP A 94 -23.38 -11.20 -7.14
CA ASP A 94 -23.42 -10.45 -5.87
C ASP A 94 -23.58 -8.93 -6.08
N TYR A 95 -23.41 -8.45 -7.32
CA TYR A 95 -23.42 -7.02 -7.67
C TYR A 95 -24.63 -6.57 -8.50
N ASP A 96 -25.58 -7.46 -8.81
CA ASP A 96 -26.71 -7.14 -9.68
C ASP A 96 -27.61 -6.04 -9.10
N ASN A 97 -27.79 -6.00 -7.77
CA ASN A 97 -28.55 -4.95 -7.08
C ASN A 97 -27.85 -3.59 -7.04
N MET A 98 -26.61 -3.49 -7.52
CA MET A 98 -25.79 -2.26 -7.58
C MET A 98 -25.58 -1.79 -9.02
N LYS A 99 -26.23 -2.43 -10.00
CA LYS A 99 -26.05 -2.10 -11.43
C LYS A 99 -26.49 -0.68 -11.74
N ASP A 100 -27.66 -0.31 -11.29
CA ASP A 100 -28.33 0.95 -11.62
C ASP A 100 -28.33 1.96 -10.46
N VAL A 101 -27.49 1.73 -9.45
CA VAL A 101 -27.42 2.55 -8.24
C VAL A 101 -25.95 2.92 -7.95
N TYR A 102 -25.73 4.11 -7.42
CA TYR A 102 -24.41 4.57 -7.01
C TYR A 102 -24.17 4.30 -5.52
N ARG A 103 -23.11 3.54 -5.20
CA ARG A 103 -22.71 3.32 -3.81
C ARG A 103 -22.16 4.61 -3.21
N PRO A 104 -22.60 5.06 -2.04
CA PRO A 104 -22.05 6.23 -1.35
C PRO A 104 -20.53 6.10 -1.16
N SER A 105 -19.80 7.18 -1.47
CA SER A 105 -18.31 7.24 -1.35
C SER A 105 -17.52 6.20 -2.15
N HIS A 106 -18.16 5.46 -3.07
CA HIS A 106 -17.51 4.55 -4.03
C HIS A 106 -17.23 5.26 -5.36
N ALA A 107 -16.38 4.68 -6.20
CA ALA A 107 -16.00 5.24 -7.50
C ALA A 107 -17.09 5.11 -8.59
N ASP A 108 -18.24 4.53 -8.30
CA ASP A 108 -19.29 4.21 -9.27
C ASP A 108 -19.72 5.43 -10.09
N TYR A 109 -20.10 6.51 -9.40
CA TYR A 109 -20.52 7.76 -10.03
C TYR A 109 -19.41 8.39 -10.87
N THR A 110 -18.21 8.54 -10.28
CA THR A 110 -17.09 9.19 -10.97
C THR A 110 -16.60 8.39 -12.18
N TYR A 111 -16.68 7.06 -12.13
CA TYR A 111 -16.36 6.19 -13.28
C TYR A 111 -17.37 6.37 -14.41
N THR A 112 -18.67 6.36 -14.09
CA THR A 112 -19.75 6.56 -15.07
C THR A 112 -19.62 7.93 -15.73
N GLN A 113 -19.40 8.98 -14.96
CA GLN A 113 -19.27 10.34 -15.48
C GLN A 113 -18.01 10.53 -16.35
N LYS A 114 -16.90 9.89 -15.96
CA LYS A 114 -15.63 10.05 -16.68
C LYS A 114 -15.56 9.24 -17.97
N TYR A 115 -16.02 7.99 -17.94
CA TYR A 115 -15.82 7.05 -19.04
C TYR A 115 -17.09 6.74 -19.83
N GLY A 116 -18.27 7.15 -19.37
CA GLY A 116 -19.58 6.85 -20.00
C GLY A 116 -20.02 5.40 -19.85
N ILE A 117 -19.12 4.52 -19.36
CA ILE A 117 -19.38 3.09 -19.16
C ILE A 117 -18.75 2.63 -17.85
N ARG A 118 -19.45 1.75 -17.15
CA ARG A 118 -19.00 1.13 -15.91
C ARG A 118 -19.32 -0.38 -15.93
N ASP A 119 -18.34 -1.22 -15.66
CA ASP A 119 -18.61 -2.60 -15.27
C ASP A 119 -19.08 -2.58 -13.79
N HIS A 120 -20.37 -2.88 -13.56
CA HIS A 120 -20.96 -2.87 -12.23
C HIS A 120 -20.50 -4.04 -11.36
N ARG A 121 -19.90 -5.07 -11.95
CA ARG A 121 -19.42 -6.27 -11.26
C ARG A 121 -18.16 -5.95 -10.45
N GLY A 122 -18.34 -5.54 -9.19
CA GLY A 122 -17.26 -5.14 -8.32
C GLY A 122 -16.83 -3.67 -8.49
N GLY A 123 -15.55 -3.39 -8.55
CA GLY A 123 -15.00 -2.05 -8.68
C GLY A 123 -14.09 -1.86 -9.89
N GLY A 124 -14.00 -2.84 -10.79
CA GLY A 124 -13.11 -2.79 -11.95
C GLY A 124 -11.67 -2.47 -11.54
N ARG A 125 -11.07 -1.47 -12.20
CA ARG A 125 -9.73 -0.95 -11.87
C ARG A 125 -9.66 -0.19 -10.54
N SER A 126 -10.78 0.31 -10.01
CA SER A 126 -10.83 0.96 -8.69
C SER A 126 -10.92 -0.02 -7.53
N SER A 127 -11.01 -1.33 -7.80
CA SER A 127 -11.03 -2.38 -6.79
C SER A 127 -9.67 -2.57 -6.13
N ALA A 128 -9.66 -2.87 -4.82
CA ALA A 128 -8.44 -3.27 -4.10
C ALA A 128 -7.75 -4.52 -4.68
N ARG A 129 -8.40 -5.27 -5.59
CA ARG A 129 -7.79 -6.41 -6.27
C ARG A 129 -6.66 -6.00 -7.23
N GLU A 130 -6.72 -4.79 -7.78
CA GLU A 130 -5.65 -4.21 -8.61
C GLU A 130 -4.30 -4.19 -7.88
N THR A 131 -4.30 -4.06 -6.56
CA THR A 131 -3.09 -4.02 -5.74
C THR A 131 -2.26 -5.32 -5.77
N ILE A 132 -2.78 -6.43 -6.32
CA ILE A 132 -1.99 -7.63 -6.61
C ILE A 132 -0.77 -7.27 -7.45
N ALA A 133 -0.97 -6.52 -8.53
CA ALA A 133 0.13 -6.12 -9.42
C ALA A 133 1.18 -5.29 -8.69
N ARG A 134 0.76 -4.41 -7.79
CA ARG A 134 1.67 -3.62 -6.96
C ARG A 134 2.48 -4.49 -6.00
N VAL A 135 1.86 -5.51 -5.38
CA VAL A 135 2.55 -6.40 -4.45
C VAL A 135 3.55 -7.30 -5.18
N VAL A 136 3.24 -7.79 -6.39
CA VAL A 136 4.22 -8.54 -7.21
C VAL A 136 5.44 -7.67 -7.52
N ALA A 137 5.23 -6.46 -8.06
CA ALA A 137 6.32 -5.54 -8.38
C ALA A 137 7.10 -5.09 -7.14
N GLY A 138 6.39 -4.84 -6.03
CA GLY A 138 7.00 -4.48 -4.75
C GLY A 138 7.79 -5.63 -4.12
N ALA A 139 7.38 -6.88 -4.28
CA ALA A 139 8.14 -8.03 -3.82
C ALA A 139 9.45 -8.18 -4.60
N LEU A 140 9.43 -8.01 -5.93
CA LEU A 140 10.65 -7.97 -6.75
C LEU A 140 11.55 -6.80 -6.32
N ALA A 141 10.99 -5.61 -6.12
CA ALA A 141 11.75 -4.46 -5.63
C ALA A 141 12.40 -4.73 -4.26
N LYS A 142 11.69 -5.37 -3.33
CA LYS A 142 12.25 -5.79 -2.03
C LYS A 142 13.42 -6.76 -2.18
N LEU A 143 13.37 -7.71 -3.12
CA LEU A 143 14.49 -8.64 -3.38
C LEU A 143 15.75 -7.87 -3.82
N ALA A 144 15.63 -6.89 -4.70
CA ALA A 144 16.75 -6.04 -5.10
C ALA A 144 17.26 -5.18 -3.93
N LEU A 145 16.36 -4.53 -3.19
CA LEU A 145 16.70 -3.64 -2.06
C LEU A 145 17.37 -4.38 -0.91
N ARG A 146 17.03 -5.65 -0.66
CA ARG A 146 17.71 -6.50 0.34
C ARG A 146 19.19 -6.67 0.05
N GLN A 147 19.61 -6.77 -1.22
CA GLN A 147 21.02 -6.85 -1.58
C GLN A 147 21.79 -5.57 -1.24
N LEU A 148 21.06 -4.45 -1.06
CA LEU A 148 21.61 -3.15 -0.67
C LEU A 148 21.50 -2.90 0.85
N GLY A 149 21.05 -3.89 1.63
CA GLY A 149 20.84 -3.75 3.07
C GLY A 149 19.61 -2.90 3.44
N ILE A 150 18.73 -2.60 2.49
CA ILE A 150 17.52 -1.80 2.74
C ILE A 150 16.37 -2.71 3.12
N SER A 151 15.73 -2.44 4.25
CA SER A 151 14.54 -3.14 4.72
C SER A 151 13.35 -2.20 4.88
N ILE A 152 12.15 -2.71 4.62
CA ILE A 152 10.90 -1.96 4.67
C ILE A 152 9.90 -2.75 5.49
N THR A 153 9.37 -2.15 6.55
CA THR A 153 8.38 -2.76 7.43
C THR A 153 7.23 -1.80 7.64
N ALA A 154 6.02 -2.21 7.28
CA ALA A 154 4.82 -1.47 7.60
C ALA A 154 3.97 -2.25 8.61
N PHE A 155 3.21 -1.54 9.42
CA PHE A 155 2.37 -2.12 10.46
C PHE A 155 1.15 -1.25 10.72
N THR A 156 0.10 -1.86 11.24
CA THR A 156 -1.10 -1.15 11.67
C THR A 156 -0.80 -0.41 12.97
N SER A 157 -0.86 0.91 12.91
CA SER A 157 -0.63 1.79 14.08
C SER A 157 -1.90 2.35 14.68
N GLN A 158 -3.04 2.29 13.96
CA GLN A 158 -4.34 2.72 14.48
C GLN A 158 -5.48 1.98 13.78
N VAL A 159 -6.50 1.59 14.53
CA VAL A 159 -7.82 1.14 14.03
C VAL A 159 -8.90 1.90 14.81
N GLY A 160 -9.66 2.74 14.12
CA GLY A 160 -10.65 3.59 14.78
C GLY A 160 -10.05 4.38 15.96
N PRO A 161 -10.57 4.25 17.19
CA PRO A 161 -10.05 4.96 18.36
C PRO A 161 -8.78 4.34 18.97
N PHE A 162 -8.44 3.10 18.60
CA PHE A 162 -7.29 2.38 19.16
C PHE A 162 -6.03 2.71 18.38
N LYS A 163 -5.05 3.33 19.02
CA LYS A 163 -3.78 3.74 18.39
C LYS A 163 -2.58 3.47 19.29
N LEU A 164 -1.43 3.20 18.66
CA LEU A 164 -0.14 3.16 19.34
C LEU A 164 0.19 4.53 19.92
N ASP A 165 0.75 4.55 21.11
CA ASP A 165 1.05 5.77 21.88
C ASP A 165 2.53 6.13 21.91
N LYS A 166 3.41 5.21 21.47
CA LYS A 166 4.88 5.38 21.46
C LYS A 166 5.42 5.50 20.05
N ASP A 167 6.65 5.98 19.97
CA ASP A 167 7.45 5.96 18.73
C ASP A 167 7.70 4.53 18.25
N TYR A 168 7.89 4.35 16.94
CA TYR A 168 8.14 3.03 16.33
C TYR A 168 9.37 2.32 16.92
N THR A 169 10.35 3.06 17.40
CA THR A 169 11.57 2.51 18.01
C THR A 169 11.33 1.78 19.33
N ALA A 170 10.19 2.03 19.97
CA ALA A 170 9.79 1.39 21.22
C ALA A 170 9.12 0.01 21.03
N TYR A 171 8.90 -0.41 19.77
CA TYR A 171 8.20 -1.65 19.46
C TYR A 171 9.10 -2.64 18.72
N ASP A 172 8.89 -3.95 18.97
CA ASP A 172 9.47 -5.01 18.15
C ASP A 172 8.67 -5.20 16.86
N LEU A 173 9.16 -4.61 15.77
CA LEU A 173 8.52 -4.69 14.46
C LEU A 173 8.65 -6.09 13.82
N THR A 174 9.44 -7.02 14.36
CA THR A 174 9.52 -8.40 13.85
C THR A 174 8.30 -9.22 14.24
N SER A 175 7.56 -8.78 15.25
CA SER A 175 6.38 -9.45 15.81
C SER A 175 5.05 -9.13 15.10
N ILE A 176 5.05 -8.26 14.09
CA ILE A 176 3.81 -7.78 13.45
C ILE A 176 2.97 -8.89 12.81
N GLU A 177 3.58 -9.95 12.32
CA GLU A 177 2.88 -11.09 11.71
C GLU A 177 2.31 -12.08 12.74
N ASN A 178 2.56 -11.88 14.05
CA ASN A 178 2.07 -12.75 15.11
C ASN A 178 0.58 -12.53 15.45
N ASN A 179 -0.05 -11.53 14.86
CA ASN A 179 -1.47 -11.24 15.04
C ASN A 179 -2.15 -10.82 13.71
N PRO A 180 -3.47 -11.03 13.59
CA PRO A 180 -4.18 -10.80 12.33
C PRO A 180 -4.32 -9.32 11.96
N VAL A 181 -4.06 -8.39 12.87
CA VAL A 181 -4.14 -6.93 12.63
C VAL A 181 -2.81 -6.38 12.12
N ARG A 182 -1.70 -7.10 12.34
CA ARG A 182 -0.33 -6.65 12.06
C ARG A 182 0.06 -5.40 12.87
N CYS A 183 -0.28 -5.39 14.15
CA CYS A 183 0.12 -4.37 15.11
C CYS A 183 1.27 -4.91 15.99
N PRO A 184 2.36 -4.14 16.23
CA PRO A 184 3.50 -4.63 17.02
C PRO A 184 3.19 -4.76 18.52
N ASP A 185 2.18 -4.09 19.03
CA ASP A 185 1.69 -4.26 20.42
C ASP A 185 0.60 -5.32 20.44
N GLN A 186 0.85 -6.45 21.13
CA GLN A 186 -0.04 -7.61 21.11
C GLN A 186 -1.34 -7.36 21.91
N ASP A 187 -1.31 -6.54 22.95
CA ASP A 187 -2.50 -6.22 23.74
C ASP A 187 -3.41 -5.27 22.98
N LEU A 188 -2.84 -4.26 22.36
CA LEU A 188 -3.56 -3.35 21.49
C LEU A 188 -4.08 -4.06 20.23
N ALA A 189 -3.32 -5.01 19.67
CA ALA A 189 -3.74 -5.83 18.55
C ALA A 189 -5.02 -6.63 18.87
N ARG A 190 -5.14 -7.18 20.07
CA ARG A 190 -6.37 -7.86 20.51
C ARG A 190 -7.55 -6.90 20.57
N GLN A 191 -7.38 -5.73 21.18
CA GLN A 191 -8.42 -4.71 21.24
C GLN A 191 -8.88 -4.25 19.84
N MET A 192 -7.92 -4.04 18.93
CA MET A 192 -8.21 -3.69 17.52
C MET A 192 -8.98 -4.82 16.83
N ALA A 193 -8.58 -6.08 17.01
CA ALA A 193 -9.25 -7.23 16.39
C ALA A 193 -10.69 -7.38 16.90
N ASP A 194 -10.92 -7.26 18.21
CA ASP A 194 -12.25 -7.32 18.83
C ASP A 194 -13.14 -6.18 18.32
N TYR A 195 -12.56 -4.98 18.17
CA TYR A 195 -13.28 -3.83 17.63
C TYR A 195 -13.68 -4.05 16.17
N ILE A 196 -12.78 -4.51 15.32
CA ILE A 196 -13.08 -4.83 13.91
C ILE A 196 -14.19 -5.90 13.85
N PHE A 197 -14.11 -6.93 14.70
CA PHE A 197 -15.12 -7.99 14.75
C PHE A 197 -16.50 -7.47 15.16
N ARG A 198 -16.56 -6.55 16.13
CA ARG A 198 -17.81 -5.88 16.52
C ARG A 198 -18.40 -5.07 15.37
N ILE A 199 -17.62 -4.22 14.73
CA ILE A 199 -18.04 -3.42 13.56
C ILE A 199 -18.54 -4.31 12.41
N LYS A 200 -17.86 -5.44 12.17
CA LYS A 200 -18.30 -6.44 11.18
C LYS A 200 -19.70 -6.98 11.50
N ARG A 201 -20.00 -7.26 12.79
CA ARG A 201 -21.32 -7.76 13.23
C ARG A 201 -22.41 -6.70 13.09
N GLU A 202 -22.08 -5.44 13.20
CA GLU A 202 -22.97 -4.30 12.97
C GLU A 202 -23.24 -4.08 11.47
N GLY A 203 -22.52 -4.77 10.57
CA GLY A 203 -22.62 -4.59 9.12
C GLY A 203 -21.91 -3.33 8.61
N ASP A 204 -21.04 -2.73 9.43
CA ASP A 204 -20.31 -1.51 9.16
C ASP A 204 -18.82 -1.75 8.88
N THR A 205 -18.06 -0.69 8.66
CA THR A 205 -16.63 -0.73 8.33
C THR A 205 -15.86 0.32 9.13
N ILE A 206 -14.56 0.08 9.32
CA ILE A 206 -13.68 0.99 10.05
C ILE A 206 -12.37 1.22 9.30
N GLY A 207 -11.85 2.44 9.37
CA GLY A 207 -10.54 2.84 8.88
C GLY A 207 -9.49 2.92 9.98
N GLY A 208 -8.34 3.47 9.63
CA GLY A 208 -7.25 3.70 10.58
C GLY A 208 -5.97 4.12 9.87
N VAL A 209 -4.83 3.82 10.48
CA VAL A 209 -3.51 4.28 10.03
C VAL A 209 -2.54 3.11 9.94
N ILE A 210 -1.76 3.08 8.88
CA ILE A 210 -0.58 2.23 8.71
C ILE A 210 0.65 3.11 8.84
N SER A 211 1.59 2.71 9.71
CA SER A 211 2.94 3.28 9.78
C SER A 211 3.91 2.42 8.98
N CYS A 212 4.90 3.05 8.36
CA CYS A 212 5.96 2.37 7.62
C CYS A 212 7.32 2.93 8.03
N VAL A 213 8.28 2.03 8.21
CA VAL A 213 9.67 2.33 8.53
C VAL A 213 10.58 1.68 7.50
N ILE A 214 11.50 2.45 6.96
CA ILE A 214 12.52 2.02 6.01
C ILE A 214 13.88 2.20 6.68
N LYS A 215 14.65 1.14 6.80
CA LYS A 215 15.98 1.13 7.37
C LYS A 215 17.04 0.83 6.32
N GLY A 216 18.25 1.35 6.54
CA GLY A 216 19.38 1.13 5.65
C GLY A 216 19.34 1.94 4.34
N CYS A 217 18.45 2.92 4.23
CA CYS A 217 18.40 3.79 3.06
C CYS A 217 19.66 4.66 3.01
N PRO A 218 20.44 4.64 1.90
CA PRO A 218 21.64 5.49 1.79
C PRO A 218 21.28 6.97 1.73
N VAL A 219 22.28 7.83 1.97
CA VAL A 219 22.17 9.27 1.67
C VAL A 219 22.13 9.46 0.17
N GLY A 220 21.32 10.40 -0.34
CA GLY A 220 21.38 10.84 -1.73
C GLY A 220 20.12 10.55 -2.56
N LEU A 221 19.20 9.68 -2.10
CA LEU A 221 17.99 9.36 -2.87
C LEU A 221 16.99 10.50 -2.86
N GLY A 222 16.63 11.00 -4.02
CA GLY A 222 15.68 12.10 -4.19
C GLY A 222 16.30 13.31 -4.89
N GLN A 223 15.48 14.33 -5.10
CA GLN A 223 15.87 15.57 -5.80
C GLN A 223 15.45 16.81 -5.00
N PRO A 224 16.17 17.94 -5.12
CA PRO A 224 15.93 19.10 -4.25
C PRO A 224 14.69 19.92 -4.63
N VAL A 225 14.19 19.84 -5.86
CA VAL A 225 13.03 20.64 -6.32
C VAL A 225 11.85 19.74 -6.67
N PHE A 226 11.79 19.25 -7.89
CA PHE A 226 10.79 18.25 -8.31
C PHE A 226 11.38 16.85 -8.16
N GLY A 227 10.55 15.86 -7.84
CA GLY A 227 11.03 14.50 -7.56
C GLY A 227 11.62 14.36 -6.15
N LYS A 228 11.22 15.19 -5.19
CA LYS A 228 11.56 15.00 -3.78
C LYS A 228 11.12 13.62 -3.31
N LEU A 229 11.98 12.91 -2.58
CA LEU A 229 11.68 11.54 -2.17
C LEU A 229 10.38 11.43 -1.35
N HIS A 230 10.15 12.37 -0.41
CA HIS A 230 8.89 12.38 0.35
C HIS A 230 7.66 12.68 -0.53
N ALA A 231 7.80 13.49 -1.58
CA ALA A 231 6.72 13.77 -2.52
C ALA A 231 6.40 12.53 -3.38
N ALA A 232 7.43 11.79 -3.81
CA ALA A 232 7.27 10.53 -4.53
C ALA A 232 6.63 9.45 -3.66
N LEU A 233 7.08 9.28 -2.39
CA LEU A 233 6.45 8.41 -1.41
C LEU A 233 4.98 8.80 -1.16
N GLY A 234 4.70 10.10 -1.01
CA GLY A 234 3.33 10.61 -0.85
C GLY A 234 2.46 10.30 -2.07
N ASN A 235 2.94 10.52 -3.28
CA ASN A 235 2.25 10.15 -4.52
C ASN A 235 1.98 8.64 -4.59
N ALA A 236 2.97 7.82 -4.26
CA ALA A 236 2.83 6.36 -4.21
C ALA A 236 1.73 5.93 -3.23
N MET A 237 1.76 6.44 -2.00
CA MET A 237 0.79 6.11 -0.94
C MET A 237 -0.62 6.62 -1.26
N LEU A 238 -0.77 7.87 -1.72
CA LEU A 238 -2.06 8.45 -2.10
C LEU A 238 -2.68 7.78 -3.33
N SER A 239 -1.90 7.05 -4.12
CA SER A 239 -2.41 6.22 -5.22
C SER A 239 -3.06 4.90 -4.76
N ILE A 240 -2.88 4.50 -3.50
CA ILE A 240 -3.47 3.28 -2.94
C ILE A 240 -4.97 3.52 -2.67
N ASN A 241 -5.81 2.53 -3.02
CA ASN A 241 -7.24 2.58 -2.77
C ASN A 241 -7.55 2.87 -1.28
N ALA A 242 -8.55 3.71 -1.03
CA ALA A 242 -9.00 4.15 0.29
C ALA A 242 -8.05 5.06 1.08
N VAL A 243 -6.86 5.37 0.60
CA VAL A 243 -5.96 6.33 1.25
C VAL A 243 -6.55 7.73 1.21
N LYS A 244 -6.43 8.45 2.34
CA LYS A 244 -6.93 9.82 2.56
C LYS A 244 -5.87 10.79 3.07
N GLY A 245 -4.74 10.29 3.57
CA GLY A 245 -3.69 11.13 4.10
C GLY A 245 -2.35 10.43 4.09
N PHE A 246 -1.30 11.24 3.99
CA PHE A 246 0.08 10.84 4.10
C PHE A 246 0.81 11.91 4.90
N GLU A 247 1.65 11.48 5.84
CA GLU A 247 2.61 12.35 6.52
C GLU A 247 3.91 11.59 6.75
N TYR A 248 5.05 12.29 6.77
CA TYR A 248 6.35 11.70 7.02
C TYR A 248 7.07 12.44 8.14
N GLY A 249 8.02 11.75 8.79
CA GLY A 249 8.64 12.29 9.99
C GLY A 249 7.61 12.60 11.06
N GLN A 250 7.75 13.69 11.75
CA GLN A 250 6.81 14.13 12.76
C GLN A 250 5.51 14.72 12.18
N GLY A 251 5.49 15.05 10.87
CA GLY A 251 4.29 15.49 10.17
C GLY A 251 3.55 16.62 10.89
N PHE A 252 2.23 16.46 11.05
CA PHE A 252 1.36 17.46 11.68
C PHE A 252 1.59 17.60 13.19
N SER A 253 2.13 16.59 13.88
CA SER A 253 2.21 16.60 15.35
C SER A 253 3.20 17.62 15.93
N ASN A 254 4.13 18.12 15.11
CA ASN A 254 5.19 19.04 15.57
C ASN A 254 5.00 20.49 15.09
N MET A 255 3.84 20.84 14.55
CA MET A 255 3.62 22.20 14.02
C MET A 255 3.61 23.29 15.12
N GLU A 256 3.46 22.90 16.37
CA GLU A 256 3.53 23.80 17.52
C GLU A 256 4.97 24.07 18.00
N LEU A 257 5.95 23.29 17.51
CA LEU A 257 7.36 23.44 17.94
C LEU A 257 8.04 24.62 17.24
N LYS A 258 8.91 25.30 17.98
CA LYS A 258 9.82 26.30 17.41
C LYS A 258 10.89 25.60 16.56
N GLY A 259 11.45 26.28 15.58
CA GLY A 259 12.50 25.73 14.71
C GLY A 259 13.68 25.12 15.46
N SER A 260 14.14 25.79 16.55
CA SER A 260 15.22 25.26 17.40
C SER A 260 14.88 23.94 18.12
N GLN A 261 13.60 23.67 18.32
CA GLN A 261 13.10 22.42 18.92
C GLN A 261 12.87 21.34 17.87
N GLN A 262 12.54 21.75 16.63
CA GLN A 262 12.29 20.86 15.50
C GLN A 262 13.57 20.34 14.84
N ASN A 263 14.65 21.12 14.87
CA ASN A 263 15.89 20.79 14.15
C ASN A 263 16.54 19.51 14.65
N ASP A 264 16.93 18.65 13.72
CA ASP A 264 17.74 17.45 13.97
C ASP A 264 19.24 17.87 14.03
N ILE A 265 19.80 17.90 15.23
CA ILE A 265 21.15 18.39 15.48
C ILE A 265 22.18 17.37 14.98
N PHE A 266 23.12 17.82 14.16
CA PHE A 266 24.28 17.02 13.77
C PHE A 266 25.29 16.90 14.90
N TYR A 267 26.01 15.78 14.96
CA TYR A 267 27.19 15.64 15.83
C TYR A 267 28.24 14.76 15.15
N ASN A 268 29.48 14.89 15.62
CA ASN A 268 30.58 14.05 15.17
C ASN A 268 30.49 12.67 15.87
N ASN A 269 30.24 11.62 15.10
CA ASN A 269 30.22 10.24 15.55
C ASN A 269 31.47 9.52 15.04
N ASN A 270 32.61 9.70 15.74
CA ASN A 270 33.89 9.07 15.40
C ASN A 270 34.37 9.34 13.95
N GLY A 271 34.17 10.57 13.47
CA GLY A 271 34.53 10.98 12.11
C GLY A 271 33.40 10.91 11.10
N GLU A 272 32.28 10.33 11.47
CA GLU A 272 31.06 10.29 10.67
C GLU A 272 30.02 11.30 11.18
N ILE A 273 29.11 11.73 10.32
CA ILE A 273 28.01 12.62 10.70
C ILE A 273 26.89 11.78 11.34
N GLY A 274 26.61 12.06 12.61
CA GLY A 274 25.47 11.52 13.34
C GLY A 274 24.35 12.54 13.54
N PHE A 275 23.17 12.07 13.93
CA PHE A 275 21.99 12.88 14.22
C PHE A 275 21.50 12.61 15.64
N ARG A 276 21.17 13.67 16.40
CA ARG A 276 20.63 13.52 17.76
C ARG A 276 19.13 13.17 17.78
N SER A 277 18.43 13.40 16.69
CA SER A 277 17.01 13.11 16.52
C SER A 277 16.71 12.85 15.04
N ASN A 278 15.52 12.37 14.74
CA ASN A 278 15.07 12.10 13.37
C ASN A 278 13.64 12.65 13.15
N ARG A 279 13.41 13.91 13.50
CA ARG A 279 12.11 14.56 13.32
C ARG A 279 11.79 14.80 11.85
N SER A 280 12.83 14.98 11.03
CA SER A 280 12.72 15.08 9.57
C SER A 280 12.28 13.79 8.88
N GLY A 281 12.27 12.65 9.59
CA GLY A 281 11.86 11.37 9.03
C GLY A 281 12.79 10.84 7.94
N GLY A 282 14.11 11.01 8.11
CA GLY A 282 15.13 10.47 7.19
C GLY A 282 15.28 11.23 5.87
N ILE A 283 14.58 12.36 5.68
CA ILE A 283 14.57 13.12 4.42
C ILE A 283 14.74 14.60 4.72
N GLN A 284 15.79 15.22 4.17
CA GLN A 284 16.08 16.64 4.29
C GLN A 284 16.27 17.25 2.89
N GLY A 285 15.66 18.40 2.62
CA GLY A 285 15.71 19.04 1.30
C GLY A 285 15.09 18.22 0.16
N GLY A 286 14.37 17.14 0.47
CA GLY A 286 13.81 16.20 -0.52
C GLY A 286 14.69 14.99 -0.79
N ILE A 287 15.84 14.86 -0.11
CA ILE A 287 16.88 13.86 -0.31
C ILE A 287 17.03 13.04 0.99
N SER A 288 17.23 11.72 0.86
CA SER A 288 17.49 10.85 2.03
C SER A 288 18.79 11.22 2.72
N ASN A 289 18.80 11.19 4.05
CA ASN A 289 19.94 11.62 4.87
C ASN A 289 20.67 10.46 5.60
N GLY A 290 20.32 9.20 5.30
CA GLY A 290 20.92 8.00 5.90
C GLY A 290 20.25 7.52 7.18
N GLN A 291 19.33 8.31 7.76
CA GLN A 291 18.51 7.86 8.90
C GLN A 291 17.31 7.02 8.42
N ASP A 292 16.64 6.36 9.36
CA ASP A 292 15.38 5.66 9.08
C ASP A 292 14.38 6.63 8.45
N ILE A 293 13.77 6.21 7.33
CA ILE A 293 12.64 6.94 6.76
C ILE A 293 11.37 6.37 7.36
N TYR A 294 10.55 7.22 7.98
CA TYR A 294 9.27 6.78 8.52
C TYR A 294 8.13 7.72 8.13
N PHE A 295 6.96 7.12 7.90
CA PHE A 295 5.76 7.83 7.48
C PHE A 295 4.50 7.11 7.92
N ARG A 296 3.36 7.80 7.85
CA ARG A 296 2.03 7.30 8.19
C ARG A 296 1.06 7.50 7.05
N VAL A 297 0.17 6.53 6.86
CA VAL A 297 -0.83 6.52 5.77
C VAL A 297 -2.20 6.28 6.36
N ALA A 298 -3.11 7.24 6.20
CA ALA A 298 -4.48 7.17 6.70
C ALA A 298 -5.41 6.53 5.67
N PHE A 299 -6.18 5.54 6.10
CA PHE A 299 -7.15 4.82 5.29
C PHE A 299 -8.57 5.09 5.78
N LYS A 300 -9.47 5.50 4.87
CA LYS A 300 -10.88 5.61 5.20
C LYS A 300 -11.53 4.23 5.40
N PRO A 301 -12.69 4.14 6.08
CA PRO A 301 -13.53 2.95 6.07
C PRO A 301 -13.88 2.52 4.63
N VAL A 302 -14.15 1.23 4.44
CA VAL A 302 -14.62 0.69 3.16
C VAL A 302 -15.98 1.31 2.83
N ALA A 303 -16.17 1.77 1.61
CA ALA A 303 -17.40 2.45 1.20
C ALA A 303 -18.63 1.54 1.15
N THR A 304 -18.43 0.23 0.93
CA THR A 304 -19.54 -0.72 0.86
C THR A 304 -19.84 -1.28 2.24
N VAL A 305 -20.94 -0.83 2.85
CA VAL A 305 -21.46 -1.32 4.12
C VAL A 305 -22.70 -2.19 3.89
N LEU A 306 -23.00 -3.10 4.81
CA LEU A 306 -24.15 -4.03 4.71
C LEU A 306 -25.45 -3.44 5.28
N MET A 307 -25.37 -2.23 5.84
CA MET A 307 -26.53 -1.46 6.30
C MET A 307 -27.22 -0.77 5.14
N GLU A 308 -28.50 -0.44 5.31
CA GLU A 308 -29.25 0.40 4.37
C GLU A 308 -28.70 1.81 4.37
N GLN A 309 -28.44 2.36 3.17
CA GLN A 309 -27.94 3.71 2.98
C GLN A 309 -28.77 4.47 1.94
N PRO A 310 -29.15 5.73 2.19
CA PRO A 310 -29.76 6.57 1.17
C PRO A 310 -28.73 6.89 0.08
N THR A 311 -29.20 6.87 -1.16
CA THR A 311 -28.39 7.17 -2.34
C THR A 311 -29.28 7.58 -3.51
N VAL A 312 -28.71 7.60 -4.73
CA VAL A 312 -29.44 7.84 -5.97
C VAL A 312 -29.17 6.75 -7.01
N ASP A 313 -30.15 6.53 -7.88
CA ASP A 313 -29.97 5.68 -9.06
C ASP A 313 -29.21 6.43 -10.19
N ILE A 314 -28.98 5.75 -11.30
CA ILE A 314 -28.29 6.30 -12.49
C ILE A 314 -29.08 7.44 -13.17
N HIS A 315 -30.35 7.61 -12.85
CA HIS A 315 -31.24 8.66 -13.37
C HIS A 315 -31.39 9.85 -12.39
N GLY A 316 -30.74 9.76 -11.19
CA GLY A 316 -30.80 10.79 -10.17
C GLY A 316 -32.00 10.69 -9.22
N ASN A 317 -32.78 9.61 -9.27
CA ASN A 317 -33.88 9.41 -8.34
C ASN A 317 -33.36 8.91 -6.99
N GLU A 318 -33.89 9.46 -5.90
CA GLU A 318 -33.56 9.01 -4.53
C GLU A 318 -33.99 7.55 -4.33
N THR A 319 -33.11 6.75 -3.71
CA THR A 319 -33.34 5.35 -3.42
C THR A 319 -32.58 4.91 -2.18
N ILE A 320 -32.84 3.70 -1.71
CA ILE A 320 -32.13 3.07 -0.62
C ILE A 320 -31.35 1.87 -1.15
N LEU A 321 -30.05 1.86 -0.90
CA LEU A 321 -29.19 0.75 -1.21
C LEU A 321 -28.90 -0.07 0.03
N LYS A 322 -29.18 -1.38 -0.05
CA LYS A 322 -28.65 -2.40 0.87
C LYS A 322 -27.67 -3.26 0.11
N ALA A 323 -26.41 -2.94 0.24
CA ALA A 323 -25.36 -3.68 -0.46
C ALA A 323 -25.32 -5.13 0.04
N ARG A 324 -24.97 -6.04 -0.89
CA ARG A 324 -24.73 -7.46 -0.64
C ARG A 324 -23.28 -7.79 -0.98
N GLY A 325 -22.84 -8.99 -0.62
CA GLY A 325 -21.51 -9.47 -0.98
C GLY A 325 -20.53 -9.53 0.20
N ARG A 326 -19.28 -9.86 -0.13
CA ARG A 326 -18.22 -10.19 0.83
C ARG A 326 -17.19 -9.05 0.88
N HIS A 327 -17.38 -8.09 1.77
CA HIS A 327 -16.51 -6.93 1.92
C HIS A 327 -15.64 -7.03 3.16
N ASP A 328 -14.49 -6.37 3.16
CA ASP A 328 -13.63 -6.26 4.34
C ASP A 328 -14.26 -5.27 5.34
N PRO A 329 -14.40 -5.60 6.62
CA PRO A 329 -14.80 -4.64 7.65
C PRO A 329 -13.69 -3.62 7.93
N CYS A 330 -12.43 -3.99 7.67
CA CYS A 330 -11.25 -3.14 7.80
C CYS A 330 -10.20 -3.57 6.77
N VAL A 331 -9.68 -2.62 5.98
CA VAL A 331 -8.68 -2.92 4.95
C VAL A 331 -7.25 -3.01 5.47
N LEU A 332 -6.97 -2.46 6.65
CA LEU A 332 -5.61 -2.24 7.16
C LEU A 332 -4.73 -3.49 7.15
N PRO A 333 -5.19 -4.65 7.66
CA PRO A 333 -4.34 -5.85 7.65
C PRO A 333 -3.85 -6.25 6.26
N ARG A 334 -4.69 -6.03 5.25
CA ARG A 334 -4.36 -6.33 3.85
C ARG A 334 -3.58 -5.21 3.16
N ALA A 335 -3.70 -3.98 3.65
CA ALA A 335 -3.04 -2.82 3.10
C ALA A 335 -1.56 -2.70 3.55
N VAL A 336 -1.18 -3.31 4.68
CA VAL A 336 0.21 -3.33 5.15
C VAL A 336 1.21 -3.75 4.06
N PRO A 337 1.10 -4.93 3.41
CA PRO A 337 2.03 -5.31 2.34
C PRO A 337 1.92 -4.42 1.09
N ILE A 338 0.81 -3.73 0.87
CA ILE A 338 0.64 -2.79 -0.26
C ILE A 338 1.45 -1.51 0.00
N VAL A 339 1.42 -0.99 1.23
CA VAL A 339 2.24 0.16 1.66
C VAL A 339 3.71 -0.16 1.50
N GLU A 340 4.15 -1.33 1.99
CA GLU A 340 5.53 -1.80 1.82
C GLU A 340 5.92 -1.94 0.35
N ALA A 341 5.04 -2.50 -0.48
CA ALA A 341 5.28 -2.69 -1.91
C ALA A 341 5.48 -1.36 -2.64
N MET A 342 4.60 -0.38 -2.39
CA MET A 342 4.71 0.94 -3.00
C MET A 342 5.94 1.72 -2.52
N ALA A 343 6.33 1.57 -1.25
CA ALA A 343 7.59 2.11 -0.73
C ALA A 343 8.80 1.47 -1.41
N ALA A 344 8.81 0.14 -1.56
CA ALA A 344 9.90 -0.59 -2.20
C ALA A 344 10.08 -0.19 -3.67
N MET A 345 8.97 -0.10 -4.41
CA MET A 345 9.01 0.35 -5.81
C MET A 345 9.58 1.76 -5.94
N THR A 346 9.14 2.68 -5.07
CA THR A 346 9.63 4.06 -5.06
C THR A 346 11.12 4.12 -4.74
N LEU A 347 11.57 3.39 -3.74
CA LEU A 347 12.99 3.40 -3.34
C LEU A 347 13.89 2.77 -4.39
N LEU A 348 13.49 1.64 -4.99
CA LEU A 348 14.28 1.03 -6.06
C LEU A 348 14.38 1.96 -7.27
N ASP A 349 13.27 2.59 -7.66
CA ASP A 349 13.26 3.57 -8.76
C ASP A 349 14.23 4.73 -8.49
N TYR A 350 14.18 5.30 -7.28
CA TYR A 350 15.06 6.41 -6.90
C TYR A 350 16.52 5.99 -6.71
N TYR A 351 16.78 4.76 -6.27
CA TYR A 351 18.14 4.22 -6.23
C TYR A 351 18.73 4.07 -7.63
N LEU A 352 17.95 3.59 -8.59
CA LEU A 352 18.40 3.46 -9.98
C LEU A 352 18.59 4.83 -10.65
N LEU A 353 17.73 5.81 -10.34
CA LEU A 353 17.89 7.20 -10.79
C LEU A 353 19.16 7.83 -10.23
N ASP A 354 19.49 7.59 -8.95
CA ASP A 354 20.71 8.08 -8.32
C ASP A 354 21.96 7.52 -9.02
N LYS A 355 21.98 6.20 -9.31
CA LYS A 355 23.07 5.57 -10.07
C LYS A 355 23.27 6.13 -11.47
N ALA A 356 22.24 6.72 -12.07
CA ALA A 356 22.32 7.40 -13.34
C ALA A 356 22.71 8.88 -13.23
N SER A 357 22.76 9.43 -12.02
CA SER A 357 23.01 10.87 -11.76
C SER A 357 24.48 11.19 -11.49
N THR A 358 25.29 10.19 -11.18
CA THR A 358 26.74 10.33 -10.89
C THR A 358 27.56 9.41 -11.76
N LEU A 359 28.70 9.91 -12.24
CA LEU A 359 29.70 9.15 -13.02
C LEU A 359 30.66 8.40 -12.10
#